data_28fa3467a62719e1a50b606335523e44
#
_entry.id   28fa3467a62719e1a50b606335523e44
#
_cell.length_a   1.000
_cell.length_b   1.000
_cell.length_c   1.000
_cell.angle_alpha   90.00
_cell.angle_beta   90.00
_cell.angle_gamma   90.00
#
_symmetry.space_group_name_H-M   'P 1'
#
loop_
_entity.id
_entity.type
_entity.pdbx_description
1 polymer ?
#
loop_
_entity_poly.entity_id
_entity_poly.type
_entity_poly.pdbx_seq_one_letter_code
_entity_poly.pdbx_strand_id
1 'polypeptide(L)'
;MPHHPATHPHQAHQTAPPAAPPLAAAPPADAVVQARNLTKVYGTGPARVAALNNVSLTITRGQFAAVMGPSGSGKSTLLHCLAGLDTPTTGDVLIAGRPLSTMNDRQLTSLRRDHLGFIFQSFNLLPTLTAEENILLPTRLAHRKPDPAWHHTVITTLGIADRLTHRPTELSGGQQDRKSTRLNSSHGRRSR
;
A
#
# COMPACT_ATOMS: atom_id res chain seq x y z
N MET A 1 -76.59 -14.56 30.26
CA MET A 1 -75.21 -15.17 30.35
C MET A 1 -74.35 -14.41 29.35
N PRO A 2 -73.52 -13.40 29.71
CA PRO A 2 -72.62 -12.74 28.78
C PRO A 2 -71.27 -13.43 28.81
N HIS A 3 -70.76 -13.75 27.58
CA HIS A 3 -69.45 -14.30 27.34
C HIS A 3 -68.36 -13.25 27.59
N HIS A 4 -67.38 -13.59 28.44
CA HIS A 4 -66.17 -12.83 28.68
C HIS A 4 -65.13 -13.22 27.62
N PRO A 5 -64.49 -12.28 26.89
CA PRO A 5 -63.35 -12.61 26.07
C PRO A 5 -62.07 -12.67 26.91
N ALA A 6 -61.36 -13.77 26.79
CA ALA A 6 -60.03 -13.98 27.44
C ALA A 6 -58.99 -13.10 26.75
N THR A 7 -58.34 -12.22 27.51
CA THR A 7 -57.19 -11.41 27.08
C THR A 7 -55.94 -12.26 27.17
N HIS A 8 -55.32 -12.55 26.04
CA HIS A 8 -53.97 -13.13 25.96
C HIS A 8 -52.92 -12.06 26.23
N PRO A 9 -51.94 -12.30 27.12
CA PRO A 9 -50.84 -11.37 27.33
C PRO A 9 -49.88 -11.42 26.13
N HIS A 10 -49.62 -10.26 25.55
CA HIS A 10 -48.60 -10.05 24.54
C HIS A 10 -47.22 -10.31 25.17
N GLN A 11 -46.58 -11.40 24.77
CA GLN A 11 -45.16 -11.62 25.09
C GLN A 11 -44.33 -10.67 24.24
N ALA A 12 -43.73 -9.66 24.86
CA ALA A 12 -42.71 -8.81 24.25
C ALA A 12 -41.45 -9.65 23.97
N HIS A 13 -41.16 -9.91 22.69
CA HIS A 13 -39.90 -10.44 22.27
C HIS A 13 -38.80 -9.42 22.62
N GLN A 14 -38.08 -9.67 23.72
CA GLN A 14 -36.82 -8.99 24.01
C GLN A 14 -35.78 -9.50 23.01
N THR A 15 -35.50 -8.73 21.98
CA THR A 15 -34.33 -8.92 21.11
C THR A 15 -33.08 -8.65 21.95
N ALA A 16 -32.29 -9.69 22.17
CA ALA A 16 -30.97 -9.55 22.80
C ALA A 16 -30.12 -8.54 22.03
N PRO A 17 -29.33 -7.69 22.69
CA PRO A 17 -28.44 -6.75 22.01
C PRO A 17 -27.46 -7.52 21.11
N PRO A 18 -27.09 -6.97 19.94
CA PRO A 18 -26.13 -7.62 19.04
C PRO A 18 -24.82 -7.85 19.79
N ALA A 19 -24.30 -9.06 19.65
CA ALA A 19 -23.02 -9.44 20.27
C ALA A 19 -21.93 -8.44 19.84
N ALA A 20 -21.15 -7.97 20.80
CA ALA A 20 -20.00 -7.12 20.53
C ALA A 20 -19.07 -7.82 19.51
N PRO A 21 -18.53 -7.09 18.53
CA PRO A 21 -17.60 -7.68 17.56
C PRO A 21 -16.41 -8.31 18.32
N PRO A 22 -15.93 -9.49 17.89
CA PRO A 22 -14.83 -10.14 18.56
C PRO A 22 -13.63 -9.19 18.61
N LEU A 23 -13.00 -9.10 19.79
CA LEU A 23 -11.76 -8.35 19.97
C LEU A 23 -10.79 -8.78 18.87
N ALA A 24 -10.33 -7.81 18.06
CA ALA A 24 -9.38 -8.09 17.00
C ALA A 24 -8.16 -8.79 17.61
N ALA A 25 -7.88 -10.00 17.16
CA ALA A 25 -6.71 -10.77 17.60
C ALA A 25 -5.46 -9.90 17.46
N ALA A 26 -4.56 -10.00 18.44
CA ALA A 26 -3.27 -9.30 18.36
C ALA A 26 -2.59 -9.64 17.04
N PRO A 27 -1.96 -8.65 16.37
CA PRO A 27 -1.31 -8.91 15.09
C PRO A 27 -0.19 -9.94 15.26
N PRO A 28 0.05 -10.80 14.24
CA PRO A 28 1.22 -11.68 14.25
C PRO A 28 2.49 -10.88 14.49
N ALA A 29 3.42 -11.42 15.26
CA ALA A 29 4.67 -10.75 15.63
C ALA A 29 5.54 -10.40 14.40
N ASP A 30 5.34 -11.08 13.27
CA ASP A 30 6.03 -10.91 12.00
C ASP A 30 5.26 -10.07 10.96
N ALA A 31 4.17 -9.40 11.35
CA ALA A 31 3.39 -8.53 10.49
C ALA A 31 4.24 -7.34 9.99
N VAL A 32 4.40 -7.21 8.67
CA VAL A 32 5.11 -6.09 8.04
C VAL A 32 4.19 -4.98 7.59
N VAL A 33 2.98 -5.32 7.14
CA VAL A 33 1.92 -4.37 6.78
C VAL A 33 0.60 -4.88 7.36
N GLN A 34 -0.17 -3.97 7.95
CA GLN A 34 -1.49 -4.28 8.47
C GLN A 34 -2.46 -3.14 8.14
N ALA A 35 -3.61 -3.48 7.58
CA ALA A 35 -4.76 -2.59 7.46
C ALA A 35 -5.80 -2.98 8.51
N ARG A 36 -6.38 -1.99 9.18
CA ARG A 36 -7.42 -2.15 10.19
C ARG A 36 -8.64 -1.32 9.84
N ASN A 37 -9.74 -1.99 9.51
CA ASN A 37 -11.03 -1.38 9.21
C ASN A 37 -10.95 -0.22 8.21
N LEU A 38 -10.13 -0.39 7.18
CA LEU A 38 -9.81 0.65 6.22
C LEU A 38 -11.03 1.00 5.38
N THR A 39 -11.44 2.24 5.42
CA THR A 39 -12.48 2.79 4.56
C THR A 39 -11.93 3.99 3.81
N LYS A 40 -12.15 4.06 2.50
CA LYS A 40 -11.79 5.21 1.68
C LYS A 40 -12.97 5.64 0.84
N VAL A 41 -13.34 6.89 0.99
CA VAL A 41 -14.43 7.53 0.24
C VAL A 41 -13.89 8.73 -0.50
N TYR A 42 -14.18 8.82 -1.78
CA TYR A 42 -13.91 9.98 -2.62
C TYR A 42 -15.19 10.76 -2.91
N GLY A 43 -15.05 12.06 -3.12
CA GLY A 43 -16.16 12.96 -3.43
C GLY A 43 -17.04 13.30 -2.21
N THR A 44 -18.02 14.17 -2.44
CA THR A 44 -18.98 14.65 -1.44
C THR A 44 -20.40 14.60 -2.01
N GLY A 45 -21.39 14.57 -1.14
CA GLY A 45 -22.82 14.55 -1.54
C GLY A 45 -23.16 13.39 -2.48
N PRO A 46 -23.92 13.65 -3.57
CA PRO A 46 -24.34 12.60 -4.51
C PRO A 46 -23.20 11.94 -5.32
N ALA A 47 -22.05 12.61 -5.44
CA ALA A 47 -20.85 12.08 -6.13
C ALA A 47 -19.94 11.23 -5.23
N ARG A 48 -20.41 10.86 -4.05
CA ARG A 48 -19.64 10.06 -3.08
C ARG A 48 -19.47 8.63 -3.57
N VAL A 49 -18.20 8.17 -3.65
CA VAL A 49 -17.85 6.81 -4.05
C VAL A 49 -17.00 6.18 -2.95
N ALA A 50 -17.48 5.07 -2.37
CA ALA A 50 -16.70 4.27 -1.44
C ALA A 50 -15.77 3.32 -2.22
N ALA A 51 -14.50 3.67 -2.31
CA ALA A 51 -13.49 2.84 -2.98
C ALA A 51 -13.02 1.68 -2.09
N LEU A 52 -12.99 1.88 -0.77
CA LEU A 52 -12.74 0.83 0.23
C LEU A 52 -13.83 0.90 1.29
N ASN A 53 -14.29 -0.26 1.77
CA ASN A 53 -15.30 -0.35 2.81
C ASN A 53 -14.88 -1.40 3.85
N ASN A 54 -14.43 -0.93 5.00
CA ASN A 54 -14.08 -1.74 6.18
C ASN A 54 -13.11 -2.90 5.87
N VAL A 55 -12.04 -2.63 5.09
CA VAL A 55 -11.06 -3.64 4.69
C VAL A 55 -10.03 -3.84 5.79
N SER A 56 -9.85 -5.09 6.22
CA SER A 56 -8.80 -5.48 7.14
C SER A 56 -7.97 -6.60 6.55
N LEU A 57 -6.63 -6.47 6.61
CA LEU A 57 -5.69 -7.49 6.14
C LEU A 57 -4.36 -7.37 6.89
N THR A 58 -3.62 -8.46 6.89
CA THR A 58 -2.25 -8.48 7.42
C THR A 58 -1.33 -9.18 6.42
N ILE A 59 -0.17 -8.60 6.16
CA ILE A 59 0.89 -9.18 5.34
C ILE A 59 2.08 -9.42 6.25
N THR A 60 2.55 -10.66 6.28
CA THR A 60 3.68 -11.08 7.11
C THR A 60 4.99 -11.06 6.32
N ARG A 61 6.11 -11.12 7.02
CA ARG A 61 7.44 -11.14 6.40
C ARG A 61 7.58 -12.35 5.46
N GLY A 62 8.13 -12.10 4.26
CA GLY A 62 8.33 -13.12 3.24
C GLY A 62 7.07 -13.55 2.49
N GLN A 63 5.89 -13.06 2.86
CA GLN A 63 4.64 -13.36 2.17
C GLN A 63 4.58 -12.66 0.81
N PHE A 64 4.16 -13.41 -0.21
CA PHE A 64 3.71 -12.86 -1.49
C PHE A 64 2.16 -12.78 -1.48
N ALA A 65 1.62 -11.59 -1.69
CA ALA A 65 0.18 -11.35 -1.72
C ALA A 65 -0.24 -10.73 -3.07
N ALA A 66 -1.33 -11.21 -3.64
CA ALA A 66 -1.91 -10.67 -4.86
C ALA A 66 -3.29 -10.05 -4.57
N VAL A 67 -3.52 -8.83 -5.08
CA VAL A 67 -4.82 -8.15 -5.02
C VAL A 67 -5.48 -8.26 -6.38
N MET A 68 -6.57 -9.03 -6.47
CA MET A 68 -7.28 -9.29 -7.72
C MET A 68 -8.72 -8.79 -7.67
N GLY A 69 -9.32 -8.55 -8.84
CA GLY A 69 -10.70 -8.08 -8.98
C GLY A 69 -10.91 -7.24 -10.24
N PRO A 70 -12.15 -6.91 -10.59
CA PRO A 70 -12.49 -6.12 -11.78
C PRO A 70 -11.94 -4.70 -11.72
N SER A 71 -11.95 -3.98 -12.85
CA SER A 71 -11.59 -2.55 -12.88
C SER A 71 -12.54 -1.77 -11.97
N GLY A 72 -12.01 -0.77 -11.26
CA GLY A 72 -12.81 0.05 -10.34
C GLY A 72 -13.08 -0.57 -8.97
N SER A 73 -12.64 -1.80 -8.68
CA SER A 73 -12.90 -2.48 -7.38
C SER A 73 -12.02 -2.00 -6.21
N GLY A 74 -11.31 -0.87 -6.34
CA GLY A 74 -10.53 -0.28 -5.25
C GLY A 74 -9.10 -0.83 -5.07
N LYS A 75 -8.60 -1.72 -5.93
CA LYS A 75 -7.25 -2.34 -5.81
C LYS A 75 -6.13 -1.31 -5.69
N SER A 76 -6.09 -0.35 -6.60
CA SER A 76 -5.07 0.71 -6.59
C SER A 76 -5.22 1.60 -5.36
N THR A 77 -6.45 1.92 -4.96
CA THR A 77 -6.73 2.67 -3.73
C THR A 77 -6.21 1.93 -2.50
N LEU A 78 -6.46 0.62 -2.42
CA LEU A 78 -5.94 -0.20 -1.33
C LEU A 78 -4.40 -0.14 -1.28
N LEU A 79 -3.73 -0.39 -2.40
CA LEU A 79 -2.26 -0.33 -2.47
C LEU A 79 -1.72 1.06 -2.10
N HIS A 80 -2.37 2.14 -2.56
CA HIS A 80 -1.96 3.50 -2.20
C HIS A 80 -2.13 3.79 -0.70
N CYS A 81 -3.24 3.34 -0.10
CA CYS A 81 -3.43 3.47 1.35
C CYS A 81 -2.39 2.65 2.13
N LEU A 82 -2.15 1.38 1.75
CA LEU A 82 -1.16 0.50 2.40
C LEU A 82 0.26 1.10 2.32
N ALA A 83 0.53 1.84 1.27
CA ALA A 83 1.81 2.49 1.05
C ALA A 83 1.93 3.88 1.69
N GLY A 84 0.87 4.38 2.31
CA GLY A 84 0.82 5.74 2.86
C GLY A 84 0.91 6.83 1.79
N LEU A 85 0.57 6.51 0.52
CA LEU A 85 0.47 7.49 -0.58
C LEU A 85 -0.88 8.19 -0.60
N ASP A 86 -1.90 7.56 -0.01
CA ASP A 86 -3.22 8.13 0.17
C ASP A 86 -3.69 7.89 1.62
N THR A 87 -4.42 8.85 2.17
CA THR A 87 -4.92 8.76 3.56
C THR A 87 -6.31 8.12 3.55
N PRO A 88 -6.56 7.06 4.34
CA PRO A 88 -7.90 6.51 4.48
C PRO A 88 -8.87 7.52 5.10
N THR A 89 -10.16 7.37 4.81
CA THR A 89 -11.21 8.19 5.44
C THR A 89 -11.42 7.76 6.89
N THR A 90 -11.38 6.45 7.16
CA THR A 90 -11.38 5.86 8.50
C THR A 90 -10.54 4.58 8.51
N GLY A 91 -10.21 4.11 9.71
CA GLY A 91 -9.30 2.98 9.90
C GLY A 91 -7.85 3.42 9.88
N ASP A 92 -6.93 2.48 9.96
CA ASP A 92 -5.50 2.77 10.00
C ASP A 92 -4.68 1.73 9.25
N VAL A 93 -3.49 2.14 8.84
CA VAL A 93 -2.46 1.26 8.29
C VAL A 93 -1.25 1.29 9.21
N LEU A 94 -0.73 0.11 9.51
CA LEU A 94 0.50 -0.04 10.25
C LEU A 94 1.57 -0.63 9.33
N ILE A 95 2.77 -0.06 9.36
CA ILE A 95 3.96 -0.57 8.67
C ILE A 95 5.03 -0.82 9.73
N ALA A 96 5.54 -2.04 9.78
CA ALA A 96 6.48 -2.49 10.82
C ALA A 96 5.98 -2.14 12.24
N GLY A 97 4.69 -2.36 12.50
CA GLY A 97 4.02 -2.08 13.78
C GLY A 97 3.75 -0.60 14.07
N ARG A 98 4.12 0.33 13.19
CA ARG A 98 3.98 1.78 13.38
C ARG A 98 2.75 2.30 12.63
N PRO A 99 1.76 2.90 13.31
CA PRO A 99 0.55 3.42 12.69
C PRO A 99 0.86 4.68 11.86
N LEU A 100 0.35 4.72 10.63
CA LEU A 100 0.59 5.86 9.72
C LEU A 100 -0.19 7.11 10.14
N SER A 101 -1.36 6.93 10.77
CA SER A 101 -2.23 8.02 11.25
C SER A 101 -1.55 8.93 12.28
N THR A 102 -0.54 8.44 12.98
CA THR A 102 0.20 9.21 14.01
C THR A 102 1.43 9.93 13.46
N MET A 103 1.73 9.76 12.17
CA MET A 103 2.95 10.29 11.55
C MET A 103 2.71 11.61 10.82
N ASN A 104 3.67 12.53 10.97
CA ASN A 104 3.73 13.71 10.12
C ASN A 104 4.39 13.39 8.75
N ASP A 105 4.33 14.34 7.80
CA ASP A 105 4.83 14.15 6.43
C ASP A 105 6.31 13.77 6.37
N ARG A 106 7.14 14.30 7.25
CA ARG A 106 8.57 13.95 7.32
C ARG A 106 8.77 12.52 7.76
N GLN A 107 8.00 12.05 8.74
CA GLN A 107 8.05 10.69 9.25
C GLN A 107 7.52 9.70 8.20
N LEU A 108 6.41 10.04 7.51
CA LEU A 108 5.88 9.23 6.41
C LEU A 108 6.88 9.14 5.25
N THR A 109 7.55 10.23 4.90
CA THR A 109 8.58 10.24 3.86
C THR A 109 9.77 9.37 4.25
N SER A 110 10.24 9.45 5.50
CA SER A 110 11.33 8.59 5.99
C SER A 110 10.92 7.12 6.00
N LEU A 111 9.71 6.81 6.48
CA LEU A 111 9.20 5.44 6.51
C LEU A 111 9.10 4.85 5.10
N ARG A 112 8.54 5.59 4.13
CA ARG A 112 8.47 5.13 2.73
C ARG A 112 9.85 4.89 2.15
N ARG A 113 10.79 5.82 2.36
CA ARG A 113 12.17 5.70 1.89
C ARG A 113 12.89 4.47 2.46
N ASP A 114 12.65 4.16 3.74
CA ASP A 114 13.43 3.15 4.47
C ASP A 114 12.79 1.75 4.45
N HIS A 115 11.48 1.65 4.29
CA HIS A 115 10.73 0.40 4.43
C HIS A 115 9.92 -0.02 3.22
N LEU A 116 9.71 0.85 2.22
CA LEU A 116 8.86 0.56 1.08
C LEU A 116 9.63 0.69 -0.23
N GLY A 117 9.36 -0.21 -1.16
CA GLY A 117 9.75 -0.11 -2.56
C GLY A 117 8.50 -0.12 -3.43
N PHE A 118 8.48 0.73 -4.45
CA PHE A 118 7.36 0.83 -5.39
C PHE A 118 7.81 0.44 -6.79
N ILE A 119 6.97 -0.34 -7.46
CA ILE A 119 7.07 -0.59 -8.90
C ILE A 119 5.76 -0.09 -9.50
N PHE A 120 5.86 0.98 -10.29
CA PHE A 120 4.70 1.61 -10.92
C PHE A 120 4.44 1.02 -12.30
N GLN A 121 3.19 0.96 -12.70
CA GLN A 121 2.78 0.57 -14.05
C GLN A 121 3.28 1.58 -15.10
N SER A 122 3.27 2.87 -14.79
CA SER A 122 3.95 3.92 -15.56
C SER A 122 5.35 4.05 -14.99
N PHE A 123 6.36 4.00 -15.82
CA PHE A 123 7.77 3.92 -15.43
C PHE A 123 8.24 4.99 -14.45
N ASN A 124 7.51 6.10 -14.30
CA ASN A 124 7.76 7.23 -13.40
C ASN A 124 9.22 7.75 -13.44
N LEU A 125 9.83 7.67 -14.61
CA LEU A 125 11.16 8.21 -14.83
C LEU A 125 11.09 9.73 -14.96
N LEU A 126 12.03 10.43 -14.37
CA LEU A 126 12.18 11.87 -14.57
C LEU A 126 12.82 12.13 -15.95
N PRO A 127 12.11 12.79 -16.87
CA PRO A 127 12.57 12.94 -18.25
C PRO A 127 13.80 13.83 -18.39
N THR A 128 14.06 14.68 -17.41
CA THR A 128 15.23 15.56 -17.36
C THR A 128 16.52 14.87 -16.94
N LEU A 129 16.41 13.71 -16.29
CA LEU A 129 17.53 12.93 -15.80
C LEU A 129 17.91 11.83 -16.80
N THR A 130 19.20 11.48 -16.83
CA THR A 130 19.68 10.32 -17.57
C THR A 130 19.18 9.01 -16.96
N ALA A 131 19.40 7.91 -17.63
CA ALA A 131 19.07 6.59 -17.11
C ALA A 131 19.81 6.28 -15.80
N GLU A 132 21.10 6.58 -15.74
CA GLU A 132 21.91 6.39 -14.53
C GLU A 132 21.43 7.28 -13.39
N GLU A 133 21.14 8.54 -13.68
CA GLU A 133 20.63 9.48 -12.66
C GLU A 133 19.28 9.04 -12.12
N ASN A 134 18.37 8.56 -12.96
CA ASN A 134 17.10 7.96 -12.52
C ASN A 134 17.34 6.72 -11.65
N ILE A 135 18.29 5.85 -12.02
CA ILE A 135 18.68 4.66 -11.27
C ILE A 135 19.21 5.02 -9.88
N LEU A 136 20.03 6.03 -9.80
CA LEU A 136 20.67 6.44 -8.55
C LEU A 136 19.81 7.39 -7.70
N LEU A 137 18.72 7.93 -8.27
CA LEU A 137 17.88 8.92 -7.58
C LEU A 137 17.39 8.47 -6.21
N PRO A 138 16.85 7.26 -6.01
CA PRO A 138 16.39 6.82 -4.70
C PRO A 138 17.51 6.76 -3.66
N THR A 139 18.71 6.34 -4.05
CA THR A 139 19.87 6.29 -3.13
C THR A 139 20.37 7.69 -2.79
N ARG A 140 20.38 8.62 -3.76
CA ARG A 140 20.72 10.03 -3.54
C ARG A 140 19.72 10.71 -2.60
N LEU A 141 18.42 10.50 -2.81
CA LEU A 141 17.37 11.03 -1.93
C LEU A 141 17.42 10.43 -0.50
N ALA A 142 17.92 9.20 -0.38
CA ALA A 142 18.16 8.57 0.91
C ALA A 142 19.48 8.99 1.57
N HIS A 143 20.24 9.89 0.95
CA HIS A 143 21.60 10.26 1.39
C HIS A 143 22.51 9.04 1.60
N ARG A 144 22.33 7.99 0.79
CA ARG A 144 23.11 6.75 0.82
C ARG A 144 24.05 6.69 -0.39
N LYS A 145 25.23 6.11 -0.20
CA LYS A 145 26.10 5.78 -1.34
C LYS A 145 25.60 4.49 -1.97
N PRO A 146 25.48 4.41 -3.32
CA PRO A 146 25.18 3.16 -3.99
C PRO A 146 26.34 2.16 -3.74
N ASP A 147 25.99 0.90 -3.60
CA ASP A 147 26.97 -0.19 -3.61
C ASP A 147 27.47 -0.39 -5.06
N PRO A 148 28.76 -0.15 -5.36
CA PRO A 148 29.25 -0.23 -6.72
C PRO A 148 29.13 -1.63 -7.34
N ALA A 149 29.35 -2.68 -6.55
CA ALA A 149 29.26 -4.06 -7.04
C ALA A 149 27.81 -4.42 -7.38
N TRP A 150 26.86 -4.03 -6.53
CA TRP A 150 25.44 -4.22 -6.80
C TRP A 150 24.97 -3.39 -7.99
N HIS A 151 25.39 -2.13 -8.09
CA HIS A 151 25.06 -1.25 -9.23
C HIS A 151 25.55 -1.88 -10.54
N HIS A 152 26.80 -2.32 -10.61
CA HIS A 152 27.35 -2.99 -11.78
C HIS A 152 26.57 -4.25 -12.15
N THR A 153 26.26 -5.10 -11.17
CA THR A 153 25.46 -6.31 -11.38
C THR A 153 24.07 -6.01 -11.95
N VAL A 154 23.41 -5.00 -11.43
CA VAL A 154 22.06 -4.58 -11.94
C VAL A 154 22.16 -4.10 -13.40
N ILE A 155 23.10 -3.20 -13.70
CA ILE A 155 23.28 -2.64 -15.02
C ILE A 155 23.58 -3.72 -16.06
N THR A 156 24.51 -4.63 -15.74
CA THR A 156 24.90 -5.75 -16.61
C THR A 156 23.74 -6.72 -16.82
N THR A 157 23.03 -7.10 -15.75
CA THR A 157 21.90 -8.03 -15.84
C THR A 157 20.73 -7.44 -16.66
N LEU A 158 20.54 -6.12 -16.64
CA LEU A 158 19.52 -5.45 -17.41
C LEU A 158 19.94 -5.17 -18.86
N GLY A 159 21.22 -5.31 -19.19
CA GLY A 159 21.77 -5.01 -20.52
C GLY A 159 21.55 -3.54 -20.93
N ILE A 160 21.82 -2.61 -20.01
CA ILE A 160 21.59 -1.17 -20.22
C ILE A 160 22.87 -0.34 -20.05
N ALA A 161 24.02 -0.98 -20.02
CA ALA A 161 25.31 -0.31 -19.79
C ALA A 161 25.58 0.79 -20.84
N ASP A 162 25.26 0.52 -22.09
CA ASP A 162 25.41 1.45 -23.22
C ASP A 162 24.35 2.56 -23.29
N ARG A 163 23.38 2.55 -22.38
CA ARG A 163 22.25 3.48 -22.33
C ARG A 163 22.21 4.35 -21.07
N LEU A 164 23.20 4.26 -20.21
CA LEU A 164 23.20 4.98 -18.92
C LEU A 164 23.17 6.50 -19.09
N THR A 165 23.79 7.03 -20.14
CA THR A 165 23.82 8.47 -20.45
C THR A 165 22.59 8.98 -21.19
N HIS A 166 21.72 8.08 -21.71
CA HIS A 166 20.52 8.46 -22.45
C HIS A 166 19.41 8.90 -21.49
N ARG A 167 18.57 9.79 -21.98
CA ARG A 167 17.34 10.22 -21.29
C ARG A 167 16.18 9.26 -21.59
N PRO A 168 15.13 9.22 -20.75
CA PRO A 168 13.98 8.35 -20.97
C PRO A 168 13.34 8.46 -22.35
N THR A 169 13.29 9.64 -22.93
CA THR A 169 12.74 9.90 -24.28
C THR A 169 13.54 9.26 -25.40
N GLU A 170 14.81 8.94 -25.15
CA GLU A 170 15.72 8.31 -26.12
C GLU A 170 15.74 6.78 -25.99
N LEU A 171 14.89 6.23 -25.13
CA LEU A 171 14.86 4.80 -24.80
C LEU A 171 13.57 4.17 -25.30
N SER A 172 13.64 2.93 -25.79
CA SER A 172 12.45 2.15 -26.10
C SER A 172 11.64 1.82 -24.84
N GLY A 173 10.32 1.59 -25.00
CA GLY A 173 9.44 1.23 -23.89
C GLY A 173 9.95 0.04 -23.06
N GLY A 174 10.49 -1.01 -23.69
CA GLY A 174 11.08 -2.16 -23.00
C GLY A 174 12.36 -1.84 -22.22
N GLN A 175 13.11 -0.82 -22.63
CA GLN A 175 14.29 -0.34 -21.91
C GLN A 175 13.89 0.51 -20.69
N GLN A 176 12.81 1.28 -20.81
CA GLN A 176 12.22 2.05 -19.69
C GLN A 176 11.65 1.12 -18.62
N ASP A 177 10.96 0.06 -19.00
CA ASP A 177 10.39 -0.95 -18.09
C ASP A 177 11.48 -1.65 -17.26
N ARG A 178 12.53 -2.15 -17.90
CA ARG A 178 13.66 -2.80 -17.21
C ARG A 178 14.31 -1.91 -16.14
N LYS A 179 14.27 -0.59 -16.32
CA LYS A 179 14.81 0.38 -15.36
C LYS A 179 13.89 0.61 -14.17
N SER A 180 12.59 0.73 -14.40
CA SER A 180 11.63 1.01 -13.33
C SER A 180 11.43 -0.18 -12.39
N THR A 181 11.40 -1.39 -12.92
CA THR A 181 11.03 -2.61 -12.17
C THR A 181 12.08 -3.04 -11.15
N ARG A 182 13.38 -2.91 -11.44
CA ARG A 182 14.44 -3.38 -10.52
C ARG A 182 14.95 -2.36 -9.50
N LEU A 183 14.74 -1.08 -9.75
CA LEU A 183 15.18 -0.02 -8.84
C LEU A 183 14.45 -0.03 -7.50
N ASN A 184 13.18 -0.36 -7.54
CA ASN A 184 12.35 -0.40 -6.34
C ASN A 184 12.58 -1.68 -5.50
N SER A 185 13.14 -2.75 -6.08
CA SER A 185 13.42 -3.99 -5.35
C SER A 185 14.75 -3.99 -4.60
N SER A 186 15.65 -3.04 -4.87
CA SER A 186 16.99 -2.99 -4.23
C SER A 186 16.99 -2.46 -2.79
N HIS A 187 15.89 -1.85 -2.33
CA HIS A 187 15.78 -1.32 -0.97
C HIS A 187 15.44 -2.37 0.10
N GLY A 188 15.00 -3.58 -0.29
CA GLY A 188 14.52 -4.62 0.62
C GLY A 188 15.59 -5.53 1.26
N ARG A 189 16.87 -5.39 0.90
CA ARG A 189 17.93 -6.33 1.34
C ARG A 189 18.93 -5.71 2.30
N ARG A 190 18.51 -5.15 3.42
CA ARG A 190 19.38 -4.95 4.58
C ARG A 190 18.59 -5.02 5.88
N SER A 191 18.40 -6.23 6.37
CA SER A 191 18.32 -6.51 7.81
C SER A 191 19.04 -7.83 8.06
N ARG A 192 20.26 -7.72 8.42
CA ARG A 192 20.97 -8.63 9.30
C ARG A 192 21.48 -7.81 10.46
#